data_fcecfd6fd8170d51b3c444204cca4dc1
#
_entry.id   fcecfd6fd8170d51b3c444204cca4dc1
#
_cell.length_a   1.000
_cell.length_b   1.000
_cell.length_c   1.000
_cell.angle_alpha   90.00
_cell.angle_beta   90.00
_cell.angle_gamma   90.00
#
_symmetry.space_group_name_H-M   'P 1'
#
loop_
_entity.id
_entity.type
_entity.pdbx_description
1 polymer ?
#
loop_
_entity_poly.entity_id
_entity_poly.type
_entity_poly.pdbx_seq_one_letter_code
_entity_poly.pdbx_strand_id
1 'polypeptide(L)'
;MLAGFGNGLADAAWNAWIGNMANPNEVLGFLHAFYGLGAVLSPLIATTMITKGSKLPWYTFYYVMIAMAVIELATSVTAFWRETGAVFLAANPRTNNTKDNRMKEALVRLPNARVTWLCALFLLGYVGIEVALGGWIVKFMLEVRDGEDFASGMTATGFWMGITVGRIILGFVTPRLGEKLAIAIYLPLTMALELIFWLVPQFYVSAVAVSFQGFFLGPLFPAAVVAATKLLPRHLHVSAIGFAAAFGGSGAAIFPFAVGAIAQAKGVQVLQPIILALLGVILGLWLCLPRIHKKQE
;
A
#
# COMPACT_ATOMS: atom_id res chain seq x y z
N MET A 1 9.58 16.40 1.46
CA MET A 1 8.64 16.53 2.58
C MET A 1 7.34 17.25 2.18
N LEU A 2 7.36 18.47 1.61
CA LEU A 2 6.13 19.20 1.26
C LEU A 2 5.20 18.43 0.31
N ALA A 3 5.73 17.83 -0.76
CA ALA A 3 4.95 17.05 -1.70
C ALA A 3 4.28 15.81 -1.03
N GLY A 4 5.00 15.11 -0.16
CA GLY A 4 4.45 13.97 0.58
C GLY A 4 3.37 14.39 1.58
N PHE A 5 3.54 15.54 2.24
CA PHE A 5 2.52 16.09 3.13
C PHE A 5 1.25 16.47 2.35
N GLY A 6 1.40 17.14 1.18
CA GLY A 6 0.28 17.49 0.32
C GLY A 6 -0.46 16.26 -0.19
N ASN A 7 0.27 15.24 -0.66
CA ASN A 7 -0.31 13.98 -1.10
C ASN A 7 -1.06 13.26 0.03
N GLY A 8 -0.48 13.20 1.23
CA GLY A 8 -1.14 12.59 2.39
C GLY A 8 -2.42 13.31 2.82
N LEU A 9 -2.45 14.65 2.71
CA LEU A 9 -3.69 15.42 2.96
C LEU A 9 -4.76 15.13 1.92
N ALA A 10 -4.39 15.09 0.63
CA ALA A 10 -5.31 14.80 -0.46
C ALA A 10 -5.89 13.38 -0.32
N ASP A 11 -5.03 12.37 -0.10
CA ASP A 11 -5.46 10.98 0.10
C ASP A 11 -6.41 10.83 1.30
N ALA A 12 -6.06 11.43 2.45
CA ALA A 12 -6.92 11.40 3.63
C ALA A 12 -8.27 12.09 3.39
N ALA A 13 -8.29 13.21 2.66
CA ALA A 13 -9.50 13.95 2.33
C ALA A 13 -10.43 13.14 1.41
N TRP A 14 -9.88 12.53 0.35
CA TRP A 14 -10.64 11.69 -0.57
C TRP A 14 -11.23 10.46 0.12
N ASN A 15 -10.43 9.74 0.89
CA ASN A 15 -10.90 8.57 1.63
C ASN A 15 -11.99 8.94 2.65
N ALA A 16 -11.84 10.06 3.37
CA ALA A 16 -12.84 10.51 4.33
C ALA A 16 -14.15 10.94 3.64
N TRP A 17 -14.06 11.65 2.53
CA TRP A 17 -15.22 12.12 1.77
C TRP A 17 -15.99 10.96 1.16
N ILE A 18 -15.30 10.04 0.45
CA ILE A 18 -15.91 8.86 -0.15
C ILE A 18 -16.48 7.91 0.90
N GLY A 19 -15.82 7.78 2.05
CA GLY A 19 -16.29 6.93 3.15
C GLY A 19 -17.66 7.35 3.74
N ASN A 20 -18.09 8.58 3.48
CA ASN A 20 -19.40 9.11 3.87
C ASN A 20 -20.47 9.03 2.77
N MET A 21 -20.17 8.47 1.60
CA MET A 21 -21.13 8.30 0.51
C MET A 21 -22.08 7.12 0.73
N ALA A 22 -23.17 7.06 -0.05
CA ALA A 22 -24.17 6.00 0.04
C ALA A 22 -23.58 4.60 -0.27
N ASN A 23 -22.67 4.51 -1.26
CA ASN A 23 -21.99 3.28 -1.67
C ASN A 23 -20.46 3.41 -1.55
N PRO A 24 -19.93 3.56 -0.32
CA PRO A 24 -18.52 3.90 -0.11
C PRO A 24 -17.57 2.81 -0.63
N ASN A 25 -17.94 1.53 -0.53
CA ASN A 25 -17.08 0.43 -0.93
C ASN A 25 -16.81 0.41 -2.43
N GLU A 26 -17.82 0.68 -3.24
CA GLU A 26 -17.69 0.71 -4.71
C GLU A 26 -16.81 1.89 -5.15
N VAL A 27 -17.07 3.07 -4.60
CA VAL A 27 -16.34 4.29 -4.98
C VAL A 27 -14.90 4.24 -4.47
N LEU A 28 -14.65 3.73 -3.25
CA LEU A 28 -13.29 3.46 -2.75
C LEU A 28 -12.59 2.41 -3.61
N GLY A 29 -13.32 1.39 -4.08
CA GLY A 29 -12.79 0.42 -5.03
C GLY A 29 -12.26 1.07 -6.31
N PHE A 30 -13.01 2.00 -6.88
CA PHE A 30 -12.55 2.78 -8.05
C PHE A 30 -11.35 3.67 -7.71
N LEU A 31 -11.36 4.38 -6.58
CA LEU A 31 -10.22 5.18 -6.13
C LEU A 31 -8.92 4.34 -6.09
N HIS A 32 -8.97 3.19 -5.43
CA HIS A 32 -7.81 2.30 -5.33
C HIS A 32 -7.44 1.61 -6.66
N ALA A 33 -8.40 1.39 -7.56
CA ALA A 33 -8.12 0.88 -8.90
C ALA A 33 -7.36 1.93 -9.74
N PHE A 34 -7.76 3.20 -9.68
CA PHE A 34 -7.02 4.29 -10.33
C PHE A 34 -5.64 4.53 -9.73
N TYR A 35 -5.50 4.38 -8.42
CA TYR A 35 -4.17 4.35 -7.78
C TYR A 35 -3.30 3.23 -8.35
N GLY A 36 -3.83 2.01 -8.45
CA GLY A 36 -3.14 0.86 -9.05
C GLY A 36 -2.75 1.11 -10.51
N LEU A 37 -3.65 1.70 -11.31
CA LEU A 37 -3.37 2.08 -12.69
C LEU A 37 -2.23 3.10 -12.77
N GLY A 38 -2.24 4.13 -11.91
CA GLY A 38 -1.17 5.11 -11.82
C GLY A 38 0.17 4.47 -11.44
N ALA A 39 0.16 3.53 -10.49
CA ALA A 39 1.35 2.80 -10.06
C ALA A 39 1.95 1.92 -11.16
N VAL A 40 1.13 1.39 -12.08
CA VAL A 40 1.59 0.64 -13.28
C VAL A 40 2.13 1.59 -14.34
N LEU A 41 1.41 2.67 -14.64
CA LEU A 41 1.76 3.59 -15.72
C LEU A 41 3.00 4.42 -15.39
N SER A 42 3.19 4.81 -14.13
CA SER A 42 4.29 5.69 -13.72
C SER A 42 5.67 5.12 -14.05
N PRO A 43 6.07 3.91 -13.63
CA PRO A 43 7.36 3.34 -14.00
C PRO A 43 7.46 3.04 -15.50
N LEU A 44 6.37 2.67 -16.17
CA LEU A 44 6.34 2.45 -17.60
C LEU A 44 6.68 3.74 -18.38
N ILE A 45 6.04 4.85 -18.04
CA ILE A 45 6.27 6.16 -18.68
C ILE A 45 7.69 6.64 -18.35
N ALA A 46 8.09 6.64 -17.08
CA ALA A 46 9.41 7.09 -16.64
C ALA A 46 10.53 6.31 -17.34
N THR A 47 10.46 4.97 -17.32
CA THR A 47 11.47 4.11 -17.96
C THR A 47 11.52 4.35 -19.47
N THR A 48 10.37 4.43 -20.14
CA THR A 48 10.33 4.67 -21.59
C THR A 48 10.94 6.01 -21.96
N MET A 49 10.64 7.07 -21.21
CA MET A 49 11.20 8.42 -21.44
C MET A 49 12.73 8.45 -21.31
N ILE A 50 13.27 7.71 -20.34
CA ILE A 50 14.71 7.73 -20.04
C ILE A 50 15.51 6.79 -20.94
N THR A 51 14.93 5.63 -21.33
CA THR A 51 15.67 4.56 -22.00
C THR A 51 15.41 4.46 -23.51
N LYS A 52 14.27 4.94 -23.98
CA LYS A 52 13.85 4.83 -25.40
C LYS A 52 13.83 6.16 -26.11
N GLY A 53 13.93 6.13 -27.43
CA GLY A 53 13.88 7.34 -28.29
C GLY A 53 15.00 8.34 -27.97
N SER A 54 14.62 9.59 -27.69
CA SER A 54 15.54 10.70 -27.43
C SER A 54 16.31 10.60 -26.12
N LYS A 55 16.11 9.57 -25.32
CA LYS A 55 16.73 9.36 -23.99
C LYS A 55 16.70 10.64 -23.16
N LEU A 56 15.49 11.05 -22.77
CA LEU A 56 15.29 12.29 -22.02
C LEU A 56 15.98 12.24 -20.65
N PRO A 57 16.46 13.34 -20.11
CA PRO A 57 16.98 13.41 -18.76
C PRO A 57 15.95 12.94 -17.73
N TRP A 58 16.40 12.30 -16.68
CA TRP A 58 15.54 11.69 -15.64
C TRP A 58 14.53 12.65 -15.03
N TYR A 59 14.87 13.93 -14.92
CA TYR A 59 14.00 14.95 -14.33
C TYR A 59 12.81 15.34 -15.20
N THR A 60 12.79 15.02 -16.50
CA THR A 60 11.68 15.34 -17.41
C THR A 60 10.39 14.62 -17.03
N PHE A 61 10.49 13.48 -16.36
CA PHE A 61 9.32 12.79 -15.81
C PHE A 61 8.55 13.66 -14.79
N TYR A 62 9.26 14.51 -14.04
CA TYR A 62 8.59 15.40 -13.08
C TYR A 62 7.70 16.44 -13.73
N TYR A 63 7.93 16.80 -15.00
CA TYR A 63 7.00 17.69 -15.73
C TYR A 63 5.65 17.02 -15.96
N VAL A 64 5.63 15.71 -16.19
CA VAL A 64 4.39 14.92 -16.26
C VAL A 64 3.67 14.94 -14.90
N MET A 65 4.42 14.74 -13.81
CA MET A 65 3.85 14.79 -12.45
C MET A 65 3.28 16.18 -12.11
N ILE A 66 3.96 17.26 -12.50
CA ILE A 66 3.47 18.63 -12.31
C ILE A 66 2.20 18.87 -13.11
N ALA A 67 2.15 18.43 -14.38
CA ALA A 67 0.96 18.58 -15.21
C ALA A 67 -0.25 17.83 -14.59
N MET A 68 -0.04 16.60 -14.10
CA MET A 68 -1.09 15.85 -13.42
C MET A 68 -1.55 16.52 -12.13
N ALA A 69 -0.64 17.06 -11.33
CA ALA A 69 -0.97 17.79 -10.11
C ALA A 69 -1.77 19.08 -10.40
N VAL A 70 -1.47 19.78 -11.49
CA VAL A 70 -2.24 20.96 -11.92
C VAL A 70 -3.65 20.56 -12.34
N ILE A 71 -3.80 19.45 -13.08
CA ILE A 71 -5.12 18.92 -13.48
C ILE A 71 -5.92 18.52 -12.23
N GLU A 72 -5.30 17.80 -11.29
CA GLU A 72 -5.94 17.42 -10.03
C GLU A 72 -6.39 18.65 -9.23
N LEU A 73 -5.52 19.67 -9.09
CA LEU A 73 -5.85 20.91 -8.41
C LEU A 73 -7.04 21.61 -9.08
N ALA A 74 -7.00 21.79 -10.41
CA ALA A 74 -8.06 22.47 -11.16
C ALA A 74 -9.39 21.74 -11.04
N THR A 75 -9.39 20.42 -11.18
CA THR A 75 -10.62 19.60 -11.08
C THR A 75 -11.17 19.59 -9.65
N SER A 76 -10.31 19.46 -8.64
CA SER A 76 -10.70 19.47 -7.23
C SER A 76 -11.27 20.84 -6.81
N VAL A 77 -10.60 21.95 -7.18
CA VAL A 77 -11.09 23.29 -6.87
C VAL A 77 -12.43 23.57 -7.55
N THR A 78 -12.59 23.19 -8.81
CA THR A 78 -13.86 23.40 -9.53
C THR A 78 -14.98 22.53 -8.97
N ALA A 79 -14.72 21.25 -8.64
CA ALA A 79 -15.72 20.33 -8.11
C ALA A 79 -16.19 20.74 -6.71
N PHE A 80 -15.27 21.18 -5.86
CA PHE A 80 -15.56 21.50 -4.43
C PHE A 80 -15.62 22.99 -4.13
N TRP A 81 -15.77 23.86 -5.15
CA TRP A 81 -15.80 25.32 -4.97
C TRP A 81 -16.80 25.80 -3.92
N ARG A 82 -17.95 25.11 -3.82
CA ARG A 82 -19.04 25.45 -2.88
C ARG A 82 -18.96 24.72 -1.55
N GLU A 83 -18.10 23.71 -1.42
CA GLU A 83 -17.93 22.90 -0.20
C GLU A 83 -16.99 23.61 0.78
N THR A 84 -17.50 24.65 1.43
CA THR A 84 -16.73 25.43 2.40
C THR A 84 -16.72 24.77 3.78
N GLY A 85 -15.75 25.15 4.63
CA GLY A 85 -15.69 24.71 6.02
C GLY A 85 -16.96 25.02 6.83
N ALA A 86 -17.68 26.09 6.49
CA ALA A 86 -18.96 26.45 7.12
C ALA A 86 -20.06 25.44 6.73
N VAL A 87 -20.14 25.07 5.44
CA VAL A 87 -21.08 24.03 4.96
C VAL A 87 -20.81 22.69 5.62
N PHE A 88 -19.53 22.30 5.69
CA PHE A 88 -19.13 21.07 6.37
C PHE A 88 -19.51 21.04 7.85
N LEU A 89 -19.26 22.13 8.60
CA LEU A 89 -19.60 22.23 10.01
C LEU A 89 -21.12 22.24 10.25
N ALA A 90 -21.89 22.84 9.35
CA ALA A 90 -23.35 22.83 9.40
C ALA A 90 -23.93 21.42 9.17
N ALA A 91 -23.36 20.68 8.21
CA ALA A 91 -23.74 19.29 7.91
C ALA A 91 -23.27 18.29 8.98
N ASN A 92 -22.17 18.60 9.69
CA ASN A 92 -21.55 17.74 10.70
C ASN A 92 -21.41 18.47 12.04
N PRO A 93 -22.51 18.73 12.76
CA PRO A 93 -22.44 19.43 14.05
C PRO A 93 -21.59 18.64 15.03
N ARG A 94 -20.63 19.33 15.67
CA ARG A 94 -19.73 18.73 16.66
C ARG A 94 -20.55 18.33 17.91
N THR A 95 -20.79 17.04 18.07
CA THR A 95 -21.28 16.47 19.33
C THR A 95 -20.12 16.38 20.33
N ASN A 96 -20.16 17.18 21.35
CA ASN A 96 -19.01 17.52 22.21
C ASN A 96 -18.47 16.44 23.14
N ASN A 97 -18.91 15.17 23.15
CA ASN A 97 -18.57 14.31 24.28
C ASN A 97 -18.02 12.90 24.02
N THR A 98 -17.67 12.49 22.79
CA THR A 98 -17.33 11.06 22.57
C THR A 98 -16.01 10.78 21.85
N LYS A 99 -15.30 11.76 21.31
CA LYS A 99 -14.08 11.51 20.50
C LYS A 99 -12.86 11.09 21.33
N ASP A 100 -12.62 11.71 22.47
CA ASP A 100 -11.45 11.45 23.30
C ASP A 100 -11.42 10.02 23.87
N ASN A 101 -12.59 9.49 24.21
CA ASN A 101 -12.70 8.14 24.75
C ASN A 101 -12.52 7.03 23.71
N ARG A 102 -12.92 7.23 22.45
CA ARG A 102 -12.86 6.19 21.41
C ARG A 102 -11.43 5.86 20.98
N MET A 103 -10.59 6.88 20.77
CA MET A 103 -9.19 6.67 20.44
C MET A 103 -8.45 5.98 21.60
N LYS A 104 -8.66 6.44 22.83
CA LYS A 104 -8.11 5.81 24.03
C LYS A 104 -8.60 4.37 24.21
N GLU A 105 -9.86 4.10 23.94
CA GLU A 105 -10.43 2.75 23.96
C GLU A 105 -9.77 1.87 22.89
N ALA A 106 -9.61 2.36 21.66
CA ALA A 106 -9.01 1.62 20.56
C ALA A 106 -7.53 1.31 20.78
N LEU A 107 -6.76 2.19 21.44
CA LEU A 107 -5.31 2.08 21.56
C LEU A 107 -4.82 1.54 22.90
N VAL A 108 -5.63 1.64 23.97
CA VAL A 108 -5.18 1.33 25.34
C VAL A 108 -6.02 0.23 25.98
N ARG A 109 -7.33 0.16 25.69
CA ARG A 109 -8.21 -0.81 26.37
C ARG A 109 -8.19 -2.17 25.68
N LEU A 110 -7.83 -3.21 26.41
CA LEU A 110 -7.94 -4.60 25.97
C LEU A 110 -9.39 -5.08 25.94
N PRO A 111 -9.82 -5.93 24.98
CA PRO A 111 -8.97 -6.59 23.94
C PRO A 111 -8.78 -5.76 22.65
N ASN A 112 -9.50 -4.64 22.50
CA ASN A 112 -9.54 -3.85 21.25
C ASN A 112 -8.16 -3.31 20.89
N ALA A 113 -7.39 -2.82 21.87
CA ALA A 113 -6.04 -2.30 21.67
C ALA A 113 -5.12 -3.35 21.03
N ARG A 114 -5.20 -4.63 21.45
CA ARG A 114 -4.40 -5.71 20.86
C ARG A 114 -4.68 -5.87 19.37
N VAL A 115 -5.95 -5.89 18.98
CA VAL A 115 -6.33 -6.02 17.55
C VAL A 115 -5.87 -4.81 16.76
N THR A 116 -6.08 -3.60 17.28
CA THR A 116 -5.67 -2.35 16.63
C THR A 116 -4.17 -2.33 16.38
N TRP A 117 -3.35 -2.64 17.39
CA TRP A 117 -1.89 -2.65 17.25
C TRP A 117 -1.37 -3.76 16.34
N LEU A 118 -1.96 -4.96 16.39
CA LEU A 118 -1.59 -6.04 15.47
C LEU A 118 -1.87 -5.65 14.02
N CYS A 119 -3.03 -5.05 13.74
CA CYS A 119 -3.35 -4.54 12.40
C CYS A 119 -2.43 -3.38 11.99
N ALA A 120 -2.15 -2.44 12.89
CA ALA A 120 -1.28 -1.30 12.63
C ALA A 120 0.16 -1.73 12.30
N LEU A 121 0.73 -2.64 13.09
CA LEU A 121 2.08 -3.19 12.85
C LEU A 121 2.13 -4.06 11.59
N PHE A 122 1.08 -4.84 11.33
CA PHE A 122 0.96 -5.61 10.10
C PHE A 122 0.95 -4.69 8.88
N LEU A 123 0.14 -3.62 8.89
CA LEU A 123 0.07 -2.65 7.81
C LEU A 123 1.39 -1.87 7.66
N LEU A 124 2.06 -1.52 8.77
CA LEU A 124 3.38 -0.88 8.75
C LEU A 124 4.39 -1.74 7.97
N GLY A 125 4.48 -3.02 8.31
CA GLY A 125 5.38 -3.95 7.63
C GLY A 125 4.97 -4.19 6.17
N TYR A 126 3.67 -4.39 5.90
CA TYR A 126 3.15 -4.62 4.55
C TYR A 126 3.43 -3.43 3.61
N VAL A 127 3.02 -2.23 4.00
CA VAL A 127 3.22 -1.02 3.18
C VAL A 127 4.72 -0.75 3.02
N GLY A 128 5.51 -1.01 4.07
CA GLY A 128 6.96 -0.92 3.99
C GLY A 128 7.58 -1.87 2.96
N ILE A 129 7.13 -3.13 2.90
CA ILE A 129 7.57 -4.12 1.89
C ILE A 129 7.14 -3.66 0.49
N GLU A 130 5.87 -3.29 0.31
CA GLU A 130 5.32 -2.85 -0.98
C GLU A 130 6.13 -1.69 -1.57
N VAL A 131 6.39 -0.65 -0.78
CA VAL A 131 7.09 0.54 -1.26
C VAL A 131 8.60 0.33 -1.34
N ALA A 132 9.20 -0.46 -0.45
CA ALA A 132 10.63 -0.78 -0.54
C ALA A 132 10.93 -1.62 -1.79
N LEU A 133 10.14 -2.65 -2.07
CA LEU A 133 10.29 -3.41 -3.33
C LEU A 133 10.06 -2.49 -4.53
N GLY A 134 8.91 -1.80 -4.61
CA GLY A 134 8.59 -0.92 -5.74
C GLY A 134 9.66 0.12 -6.04
N GLY A 135 10.35 0.62 -5.00
CA GLY A 135 11.40 1.63 -5.13
C GLY A 135 12.80 1.06 -5.45
N TRP A 136 13.13 -0.16 -5.01
CA TRP A 136 14.48 -0.71 -5.09
C TRP A 136 14.65 -1.83 -6.12
N ILE A 137 13.56 -2.41 -6.65
CA ILE A 137 13.61 -3.50 -7.65
C ILE A 137 14.48 -3.13 -8.85
N VAL A 138 14.27 -1.95 -9.44
CA VAL A 138 14.99 -1.53 -10.66
C VAL A 138 16.49 -1.53 -10.40
N LYS A 139 16.91 -0.91 -9.29
CA LYS A 139 18.33 -0.84 -8.92
C LYS A 139 18.90 -2.23 -8.65
N PHE A 140 18.14 -3.11 -7.98
CA PHE A 140 18.56 -4.50 -7.76
C PHE A 140 18.74 -5.25 -9.10
N MET A 141 17.81 -5.09 -10.03
CA MET A 141 17.89 -5.74 -11.35
C MET A 141 19.07 -5.24 -12.20
N LEU A 142 19.39 -3.95 -12.09
CA LEU A 142 20.55 -3.36 -12.76
C LEU A 142 21.88 -3.84 -12.15
N GLU A 143 22.04 -3.75 -10.84
CA GLU A 143 23.32 -3.95 -10.16
C GLU A 143 23.62 -5.40 -9.80
N VAL A 144 22.58 -6.24 -9.59
CA VAL A 144 22.75 -7.63 -9.11
C VAL A 144 22.41 -8.66 -10.19
N ARG A 145 21.59 -8.28 -11.17
CA ARG A 145 21.18 -9.15 -12.28
C ARG A 145 21.76 -8.71 -13.63
N ASP A 146 22.61 -7.69 -13.64
CA ASP A 146 23.22 -7.13 -14.85
C ASP A 146 22.20 -6.86 -15.97
N GLY A 147 21.00 -6.42 -15.56
CA GLY A 147 19.86 -6.21 -16.45
C GLY A 147 20.03 -4.96 -17.30
N GLU A 148 19.49 -4.98 -18.52
CA GLU A 148 19.36 -3.77 -19.33
C GLU A 148 18.43 -2.75 -18.70
N ASP A 149 18.68 -1.46 -18.89
CA ASP A 149 17.94 -0.35 -18.30
C ASP A 149 16.43 -0.46 -18.51
N PHE A 150 16.00 -0.71 -19.75
CA PHE A 150 14.59 -0.82 -20.09
C PHE A 150 13.95 -2.06 -19.44
N ALA A 151 14.58 -3.22 -19.55
CA ALA A 151 14.06 -4.47 -18.99
C ALA A 151 13.97 -4.40 -17.46
N SER A 152 14.98 -3.81 -16.82
CA SER A 152 14.98 -3.60 -15.37
C SER A 152 13.86 -2.66 -14.91
N GLY A 153 13.62 -1.57 -15.65
CA GLY A 153 12.47 -0.69 -15.39
C GLY A 153 11.12 -1.39 -15.58
N MET A 154 11.00 -2.26 -16.58
CA MET A 154 9.78 -3.05 -16.80
C MET A 154 9.50 -4.05 -15.66
N THR A 155 10.52 -4.45 -14.91
CA THR A 155 10.33 -5.30 -13.73
C THR A 155 9.50 -4.60 -12.64
N ALA A 156 9.73 -3.30 -12.42
CA ALA A 156 8.90 -2.52 -11.50
C ALA A 156 7.45 -2.40 -12.01
N THR A 157 7.26 -2.17 -13.32
CA THR A 157 5.93 -2.19 -13.94
C THR A 157 5.24 -3.54 -13.72
N GLY A 158 5.95 -4.66 -13.89
CA GLY A 158 5.45 -6.02 -13.63
C GLY A 158 5.02 -6.23 -12.19
N PHE A 159 5.81 -5.74 -11.23
CA PHE A 159 5.48 -5.81 -9.80
C PHE A 159 4.17 -5.06 -9.47
N TRP A 160 4.04 -3.81 -9.91
CA TRP A 160 2.83 -3.01 -9.68
C TRP A 160 1.62 -3.56 -10.42
N MET A 161 1.82 -4.11 -11.63
CA MET A 161 0.75 -4.82 -12.35
C MET A 161 0.32 -6.07 -11.58
N GLY A 162 1.27 -6.82 -11.03
CA GLY A 162 0.99 -7.94 -10.12
C GLY A 162 0.10 -7.51 -8.96
N ILE A 163 0.46 -6.44 -8.24
CA ILE A 163 -0.35 -5.89 -7.14
C ILE A 163 -1.78 -5.53 -7.61
N THR A 164 -1.89 -4.84 -8.75
CA THR A 164 -3.20 -4.39 -9.27
C THR A 164 -4.07 -5.58 -9.64
N VAL A 165 -3.55 -6.54 -10.39
CA VAL A 165 -4.27 -7.75 -10.81
C VAL A 165 -4.59 -8.63 -9.58
N GLY A 166 -3.65 -8.74 -8.64
CA GLY A 166 -3.85 -9.46 -7.38
C GLY A 166 -4.98 -8.86 -6.54
N ARG A 167 -5.05 -7.53 -6.44
CA ARG A 167 -6.17 -6.83 -5.75
C ARG A 167 -7.52 -7.19 -6.37
N ILE A 168 -7.59 -7.26 -7.69
CA ILE A 168 -8.82 -7.61 -8.41
C ILE A 168 -9.14 -9.09 -8.21
N ILE A 169 -8.26 -9.99 -8.64
CA ILE A 169 -8.56 -11.43 -8.66
C ILE A 169 -8.70 -12.00 -7.25
N LEU A 170 -7.70 -11.76 -6.41
CA LEU A 170 -7.68 -12.27 -5.05
C LEU A 170 -8.68 -11.54 -4.13
N GLY A 171 -9.11 -10.32 -4.51
CA GLY A 171 -10.20 -9.62 -3.87
C GLY A 171 -11.52 -10.42 -3.89
N PHE A 172 -11.80 -11.17 -4.95
CA PHE A 172 -12.94 -12.11 -5.02
C PHE A 172 -12.68 -13.46 -4.35
N VAL A 173 -11.44 -13.89 -4.29
CA VAL A 173 -11.05 -15.18 -3.70
C VAL A 173 -10.96 -15.09 -2.18
N THR A 174 -10.38 -14.02 -1.65
CA THR A 174 -10.15 -13.81 -0.22
C THR A 174 -11.41 -13.93 0.64
N PRO A 175 -12.57 -13.32 0.31
CA PRO A 175 -13.80 -13.49 1.09
C PRO A 175 -14.33 -14.91 1.10
N ARG A 176 -14.10 -15.69 0.04
CA ARG A 176 -14.53 -17.10 -0.05
C ARG A 176 -13.73 -18.02 0.88
N LEU A 177 -12.41 -17.80 0.95
CA LEU A 177 -11.51 -18.54 1.83
C LEU A 177 -11.61 -18.05 3.29
N GLY A 178 -11.98 -16.77 3.47
CA GLY A 178 -11.86 -16.04 4.72
C GLY A 178 -10.47 -15.37 4.86
N GLU A 179 -10.45 -14.13 5.34
CA GLU A 179 -9.24 -13.27 5.35
C GLU A 179 -8.09 -13.94 6.14
N LYS A 180 -8.41 -14.60 7.27
CA LYS A 180 -7.38 -15.22 8.12
C LYS A 180 -6.61 -16.31 7.39
N LEU A 181 -7.31 -17.21 6.70
CA LEU A 181 -6.70 -18.31 5.94
C LEU A 181 -6.04 -17.81 4.67
N ALA A 182 -6.70 -16.91 3.94
CA ALA A 182 -6.20 -16.40 2.68
C ALA A 182 -4.81 -15.76 2.85
N ILE A 183 -4.65 -14.83 3.81
CA ILE A 183 -3.34 -14.19 4.06
C ILE A 183 -2.32 -15.18 4.62
N ALA A 184 -2.73 -16.16 5.45
CA ALA A 184 -1.85 -17.22 5.93
C ALA A 184 -1.31 -18.11 4.79
N ILE A 185 -1.99 -18.14 3.63
CA ILE A 185 -1.52 -18.82 2.41
C ILE A 185 -0.70 -17.87 1.54
N TYR A 186 -1.16 -16.63 1.33
CA TYR A 186 -0.50 -15.68 0.42
C TYR A 186 0.90 -15.27 0.91
N LEU A 187 1.09 -15.06 2.21
CA LEU A 187 2.40 -14.67 2.75
C LEU A 187 3.48 -15.75 2.57
N PRO A 188 3.28 -17.03 2.89
CA PRO A 188 4.26 -18.07 2.57
C PRO A 188 4.56 -18.20 1.08
N LEU A 189 3.55 -18.04 0.19
CA LEU A 189 3.77 -18.02 -1.26
C LEU A 189 4.62 -16.82 -1.67
N THR A 190 4.35 -15.65 -1.10
CA THR A 190 5.18 -14.45 -1.31
C THR A 190 6.61 -14.67 -0.82
N MET A 191 6.81 -15.32 0.34
CA MET A 191 8.15 -15.66 0.86
C MET A 191 8.89 -16.65 -0.05
N ALA A 192 8.19 -17.64 -0.60
CA ALA A 192 8.78 -18.58 -1.56
C ALA A 192 9.22 -17.86 -2.84
N LEU A 193 8.40 -16.95 -3.36
CA LEU A 193 8.75 -16.11 -4.51
C LEU A 193 9.91 -15.16 -4.21
N GLU A 194 9.99 -14.61 -2.99
CA GLU A 194 11.12 -13.82 -2.53
C GLU A 194 12.42 -14.63 -2.52
N LEU A 195 12.38 -15.88 -2.05
CA LEU A 195 13.53 -16.78 -2.11
C LEU A 195 13.96 -17.09 -3.55
N ILE A 196 13.01 -17.28 -4.47
CA ILE A 196 13.31 -17.45 -5.90
C ILE A 196 13.96 -16.18 -6.44
N PHE A 197 13.38 -15.01 -6.16
CA PHE A 197 13.90 -13.71 -6.57
C PHE A 197 15.31 -13.46 -6.03
N TRP A 198 15.60 -13.88 -4.80
CA TRP A 198 16.90 -13.73 -4.17
C TRP A 198 17.95 -14.69 -4.69
N LEU A 199 17.64 -16.01 -4.69
CA LEU A 199 18.62 -17.08 -4.85
C LEU A 199 18.86 -17.48 -6.32
N VAL A 200 17.90 -17.22 -7.23
CA VAL A 200 18.04 -17.55 -8.65
C VAL A 200 18.61 -16.36 -9.40
N PRO A 201 19.85 -16.44 -9.90
CA PRO A 201 20.54 -15.28 -10.49
C PRO A 201 20.07 -14.91 -11.91
N GLN A 202 19.06 -15.60 -12.45
CA GLN A 202 18.56 -15.37 -13.78
C GLN A 202 17.58 -14.20 -13.83
N PHE A 203 17.83 -13.22 -14.72
CA PHE A 203 17.05 -12.00 -14.85
C PHE A 203 15.55 -12.24 -15.02
N TYR A 204 15.15 -13.05 -16.01
CA TYR A 204 13.73 -13.28 -16.31
C TYR A 204 13.00 -14.04 -15.21
N VAL A 205 13.66 -14.98 -14.55
CA VAL A 205 13.10 -15.68 -13.38
C VAL A 205 12.87 -14.70 -12.25
N SER A 206 13.83 -13.81 -11.99
CA SER A 206 13.70 -12.74 -11.00
C SER A 206 12.53 -11.81 -11.32
N ALA A 207 12.39 -11.37 -12.58
CA ALA A 207 11.32 -10.48 -13.02
C ALA A 207 9.92 -11.11 -12.88
N VAL A 208 9.79 -12.38 -13.24
CA VAL A 208 8.53 -13.14 -13.08
C VAL A 208 8.21 -13.37 -11.60
N ALA A 209 9.20 -13.79 -10.81
CA ALA A 209 9.02 -14.04 -9.38
C ALA A 209 8.52 -12.80 -8.66
N VAL A 210 9.13 -11.63 -8.89
CA VAL A 210 8.71 -10.39 -8.22
C VAL A 210 7.35 -9.88 -8.70
N SER A 211 6.98 -10.14 -9.96
CA SER A 211 5.64 -9.81 -10.47
C SER A 211 4.55 -10.65 -9.79
N PHE A 212 4.78 -11.95 -9.62
CA PHE A 212 3.87 -12.82 -8.85
C PHE A 212 3.90 -12.53 -7.35
N GLN A 213 5.02 -12.08 -6.82
CA GLN A 213 5.11 -11.59 -5.45
C GLN A 213 4.16 -10.40 -5.25
N GLY A 214 4.15 -9.43 -6.17
CA GLY A 214 3.18 -8.34 -6.19
C GLY A 214 1.74 -8.85 -6.21
N PHE A 215 1.43 -9.88 -7.00
CA PHE A 215 0.10 -10.47 -7.09
C PHE A 215 -0.42 -10.98 -5.73
N PHE A 216 0.41 -11.69 -4.96
CA PHE A 216 0.00 -12.17 -3.64
C PHE A 216 0.04 -11.08 -2.56
N LEU A 217 0.84 -10.03 -2.73
CA LEU A 217 0.84 -8.87 -1.84
C LEU A 217 -0.41 -7.99 -2.02
N GLY A 218 -0.98 -7.93 -3.23
CA GLY A 218 -2.09 -7.04 -3.57
C GLY A 218 -3.27 -7.02 -2.58
N PRO A 219 -3.85 -8.16 -2.18
CA PRO A 219 -5.03 -8.19 -1.32
C PRO A 219 -4.75 -7.93 0.17
N LEU A 220 -3.48 -7.83 0.61
CA LEU A 220 -3.14 -7.83 2.04
C LEU A 220 -3.68 -6.60 2.78
N PHE A 221 -3.57 -5.40 2.17
CA PHE A 221 -4.08 -4.18 2.79
C PHE A 221 -5.61 -4.21 2.98
N PRO A 222 -6.43 -4.41 1.92
CA PRO A 222 -7.88 -4.47 2.07
C PRO A 222 -8.31 -5.61 3.00
N ALA A 223 -7.67 -6.76 2.96
CA ALA A 223 -8.00 -7.88 3.84
C ALA A 223 -7.69 -7.58 5.32
N ALA A 224 -6.62 -6.83 5.62
CA ALA A 224 -6.32 -6.39 6.98
C ALA A 224 -7.37 -5.40 7.50
N VAL A 225 -7.83 -4.47 6.66
CA VAL A 225 -8.92 -3.54 6.99
C VAL A 225 -10.21 -4.31 7.27
N VAL A 226 -10.59 -5.26 6.40
CA VAL A 226 -11.78 -6.10 6.60
C VAL A 226 -11.65 -6.95 7.88
N ALA A 227 -10.46 -7.50 8.16
CA ALA A 227 -10.22 -8.23 9.41
C ALA A 227 -10.45 -7.34 10.65
N ALA A 228 -9.94 -6.11 10.61
CA ALA A 228 -10.16 -5.13 11.68
C ALA A 228 -11.65 -4.81 11.88
N THR A 229 -12.42 -4.62 10.78
CA THR A 229 -13.88 -4.38 10.89
C THR A 229 -14.65 -5.56 11.46
N LYS A 230 -14.18 -6.79 11.24
CA LYS A 230 -14.81 -8.01 11.79
C LYS A 230 -14.45 -8.26 13.25
N LEU A 231 -13.28 -7.82 13.70
CA LEU A 231 -12.75 -8.07 15.04
C LEU A 231 -13.07 -6.94 16.04
N LEU A 232 -13.29 -5.72 15.55
CA LEU A 232 -13.52 -4.55 16.40
C LEU A 232 -15.01 -4.13 16.42
N PRO A 233 -15.51 -3.56 17.54
CA PRO A 233 -16.84 -2.98 17.61
C PRO A 233 -17.00 -1.84 16.61
N ARG A 234 -18.20 -1.67 16.04
CA ARG A 234 -18.51 -0.67 15.00
C ARG A 234 -18.15 0.77 15.41
N HIS A 235 -18.36 1.14 16.69
CA HIS A 235 -18.06 2.50 17.18
C HIS A 235 -16.56 2.82 17.19
N LEU A 236 -15.66 1.82 17.10
CA LEU A 236 -14.21 1.99 17.05
C LEU A 236 -13.65 1.96 15.63
N HIS A 237 -14.42 1.55 14.61
CA HIS A 237 -13.90 1.36 13.25
C HIS A 237 -13.16 2.59 12.73
N VAL A 238 -13.75 3.78 12.80
CA VAL A 238 -13.12 5.02 12.31
C VAL A 238 -11.81 5.32 13.04
N SER A 239 -11.79 5.18 14.36
CA SER A 239 -10.60 5.51 15.17
C SER A 239 -9.50 4.45 15.01
N ALA A 240 -9.85 3.17 15.10
CA ALA A 240 -8.88 2.07 15.06
C ALA A 240 -8.33 1.83 13.66
N ILE A 241 -9.19 1.81 12.64
CA ILE A 241 -8.78 1.57 11.25
C ILE A 241 -8.04 2.78 10.71
N GLY A 242 -8.54 4.00 10.99
CA GLY A 242 -7.85 5.23 10.61
C GLY A 242 -6.45 5.33 11.23
N PHE A 243 -6.30 4.99 12.52
CA PHE A 243 -5.00 4.90 13.16
C PHE A 243 -4.11 3.82 12.50
N ALA A 244 -4.63 2.61 12.30
CA ALA A 244 -3.87 1.52 11.72
C ALA A 244 -3.41 1.82 10.28
N ALA A 245 -4.24 2.47 9.48
CA ALA A 245 -3.89 2.89 8.13
C ALA A 245 -2.84 4.02 8.13
N ALA A 246 -2.99 5.04 8.98
CA ALA A 246 -2.03 6.14 9.09
C ALA A 246 -0.68 5.67 9.64
N PHE A 247 -0.69 4.85 10.69
CA PHE A 247 0.51 4.24 11.25
C PHE A 247 1.17 3.29 10.23
N GLY A 248 0.37 2.48 9.54
CA GLY A 248 0.81 1.60 8.46
C GLY A 248 1.47 2.38 7.32
N GLY A 249 0.87 3.49 6.91
CA GLY A 249 1.40 4.37 5.86
C GLY A 249 2.81 4.91 6.16
N SER A 250 3.20 5.06 7.43
CA SER A 250 4.57 5.46 7.80
C SER A 250 5.63 4.43 7.37
N GLY A 251 5.25 3.17 7.16
CA GLY A 251 6.11 2.12 6.61
C GLY A 251 6.67 2.47 5.24
N ALA A 252 5.89 3.18 4.41
CA ALA A 252 6.32 3.66 3.10
C ALA A 252 7.52 4.63 3.15
N ALA A 253 7.73 5.31 4.26
CA ALA A 253 8.89 6.17 4.45
C ALA A 253 10.04 5.44 5.16
N ILE A 254 9.72 4.70 6.22
CA ILE A 254 10.71 4.09 7.11
C ILE A 254 11.52 3.01 6.39
N PHE A 255 10.86 2.05 5.75
CA PHE A 255 11.56 0.87 5.21
C PHE A 255 12.37 1.15 3.95
N PRO A 256 11.88 1.90 2.94
CA PRO A 256 12.71 2.25 1.80
C PRO A 256 13.94 3.07 2.20
N PHE A 257 13.80 3.96 3.19
CA PHE A 257 14.92 4.72 3.74
C PHE A 257 15.92 3.80 4.45
N ALA A 258 15.45 2.89 5.30
CA ALA A 258 16.31 1.94 6.01
C ALA A 258 17.08 1.04 5.03
N VAL A 259 16.39 0.50 4.00
CA VAL A 259 17.03 -0.26 2.91
C VAL A 259 18.09 0.58 2.23
N GLY A 260 17.79 1.84 1.89
CA GLY A 260 18.72 2.76 1.25
C GLY A 260 19.96 3.04 2.09
N ALA A 261 19.79 3.31 3.38
CA ALA A 261 20.90 3.56 4.31
C ALA A 261 21.83 2.35 4.43
N ILE A 262 21.28 1.13 4.49
CA ILE A 262 22.08 -0.09 4.55
C ILE A 262 22.71 -0.40 3.19
N ALA A 263 21.99 -0.16 2.09
CA ALA A 263 22.48 -0.40 0.73
C ALA A 263 23.67 0.50 0.36
N GLN A 264 23.77 1.70 0.91
CA GLN A 264 24.96 2.56 0.73
C GLN A 264 26.23 1.92 1.25
N ALA A 265 26.15 1.14 2.33
CA ALA A 265 27.33 0.50 2.94
C ALA A 265 27.58 -0.91 2.41
N LYS A 266 26.54 -1.65 2.03
CA LYS A 266 26.62 -3.10 1.74
C LYS A 266 26.14 -3.48 0.34
N GLY A 267 25.75 -2.51 -0.49
CA GLY A 267 25.15 -2.76 -1.81
C GLY A 267 23.66 -3.10 -1.74
N VAL A 268 22.98 -3.01 -2.89
CA VAL A 268 21.51 -3.20 -2.98
C VAL A 268 21.05 -4.64 -2.73
N GLN A 269 21.95 -5.60 -2.74
CA GLN A 269 21.68 -7.01 -2.41
C GLN A 269 21.10 -7.23 -1.01
N VAL A 270 21.22 -6.25 -0.11
CA VAL A 270 20.63 -6.29 1.24
C VAL A 270 19.10 -6.21 1.21
N LEU A 271 18.50 -5.78 0.10
CA LEU A 271 17.05 -5.69 -0.08
C LEU A 271 16.38 -7.01 0.25
N GLN A 272 16.85 -8.10 -0.35
CA GLN A 272 16.20 -9.40 -0.30
C GLN A 272 16.09 -9.99 1.13
N PRO A 273 17.19 -10.09 1.91
CA PRO A 273 17.08 -10.59 3.28
C PRO A 273 16.23 -9.69 4.18
N ILE A 274 16.21 -8.36 3.95
CA ILE A 274 15.36 -7.45 4.72
C ILE A 274 13.89 -7.71 4.39
N ILE A 275 13.53 -7.84 3.11
CA ILE A 275 12.15 -8.12 2.68
C ILE A 275 11.68 -9.47 3.22
N LEU A 276 12.51 -10.51 3.11
CA LEU A 276 12.17 -11.84 3.62
C LEU A 276 11.93 -11.82 5.14
N ALA A 277 12.79 -11.14 5.89
CA ALA A 277 12.61 -10.99 7.33
C ALA A 277 11.31 -10.25 7.68
N LEU A 278 11.00 -9.17 6.96
CA LEU A 278 9.75 -8.42 7.15
C LEU A 278 8.52 -9.27 6.81
N LEU A 279 8.56 -10.06 5.72
CA LEU A 279 7.49 -11.01 5.38
C LEU A 279 7.25 -12.01 6.51
N GLY A 280 8.31 -12.55 7.11
CA GLY A 280 8.22 -13.42 8.28
C GLY A 280 7.59 -12.73 9.49
N VAL A 281 7.98 -11.47 9.77
CA VAL A 281 7.41 -10.68 10.87
C VAL A 281 5.91 -10.43 10.65
N ILE A 282 5.49 -9.98 9.47
CA ILE A 282 4.05 -9.72 9.21
C ILE A 282 3.23 -11.02 9.18
N LEU A 283 3.81 -12.15 8.78
CA LEU A 283 3.16 -13.46 8.91
C LEU A 283 2.94 -13.80 10.39
N GLY A 284 3.95 -13.64 11.23
CA GLY A 284 3.84 -13.84 12.67
C GLY A 284 2.76 -12.95 13.31
N LEU A 285 2.76 -11.65 12.99
CA LEU A 285 1.73 -10.71 13.45
C LEU A 285 0.32 -11.13 13.00
N TRP A 286 0.18 -11.58 11.74
CA TRP A 286 -1.09 -12.04 11.21
C TRP A 286 -1.61 -13.27 11.94
N LEU A 287 -0.74 -14.24 12.21
CA LEU A 287 -1.10 -15.45 12.94
C LEU A 287 -1.52 -15.15 14.39
N CYS A 288 -0.95 -14.11 15.01
CA CYS A 288 -1.33 -13.64 16.35
C CYS A 288 -2.70 -12.95 16.44
N LEU A 289 -3.31 -12.55 15.31
CA LEU A 289 -4.67 -12.02 15.32
C LEU A 289 -5.67 -13.09 15.82
N PRO A 290 -6.75 -12.72 16.51
CA PRO A 290 -7.82 -13.63 16.89
C PRO A 290 -8.46 -14.33 15.69
N ARG A 291 -9.16 -15.43 15.93
CA ARG A 291 -9.94 -16.10 14.88
C ARG A 291 -11.06 -15.18 14.39
N ILE A 292 -11.11 -15.01 13.07
CA ILE A 292 -12.14 -14.20 12.41
C ILE A 292 -13.29 -15.16 12.09
N HIS A 293 -14.41 -15.04 12.81
CA HIS A 293 -15.59 -15.85 12.53
C HIS A 293 -16.26 -15.33 11.26
N LYS A 294 -16.64 -16.22 10.34
CA LYS A 294 -17.57 -15.87 9.26
C LYS A 294 -18.86 -15.38 9.93
N LYS A 295 -19.30 -14.17 9.66
CA LYS A 295 -20.69 -13.81 9.95
C LYS A 295 -21.56 -14.79 9.17
N GLN A 296 -22.40 -15.55 9.86
CA GLN A 296 -23.57 -16.17 9.26
C GLN A 296 -24.46 -15.02 8.82
N GLU A 297 -24.64 -14.87 7.51
CA GLU A 297 -25.66 -14.00 6.90
C GLU A 297 -27.04 -14.57 7.18
#